data_c61db0e57d5d7eb712c780468128f148
#
_entry.id   c61db0e57d5d7eb712c780468128f148
#
_cell.length_a   1.000
_cell.length_b   1.000
_cell.length_c   1.000
_cell.angle_alpha   90.00
_cell.angle_beta   90.00
_cell.angle_gamma   90.00
#
_symmetry.space_group_name_H-M   'P 1'
#
loop_
_entity.id
_entity.type
_entity.pdbx_description
1 polymer ?
#
loop_
_entity_poly.entity_id
_entity_poly.type
_entity_poly.pdbx_seq_one_letter_code
_entity_poly.pdbx_strand_id
1 'polypeptide(L)'
;MEIYTFSFSIFLNTIYALMAIGMAAVTAFVIRSAIRQAKSGAKIQVKPLLAFTPFILIPLVFSVIFGTLFAKYAAFDYNMSRGNASVLKGDVILVSCEEELYRGEPSGYTVVIEADGQRISPSNTLPKEVVDAFESNQTLVIQYGEIQNDGTYIWSIRVSE
;
A
#
# COMPACT_ATOMS: atom_id res chain seq x y z
N MET A 1 12.75 -23.37 4.23
CA MET A 1 13.60 -22.13 4.28
C MET A 1 12.81 -20.97 3.66
N GLU A 2 12.78 -19.79 4.30
CA GLU A 2 12.12 -18.60 3.76
C GLU A 2 13.01 -17.92 2.72
N ILE A 3 12.47 -17.64 1.52
CA ILE A 3 13.18 -16.99 0.41
C ILE A 3 12.81 -15.51 0.37
N TYR A 4 11.54 -15.18 0.66
CA TYR A 4 11.02 -13.84 0.47
C TYR A 4 9.91 -13.54 1.47
N THR A 5 9.93 -12.34 2.02
CA THR A 5 8.81 -11.77 2.78
C THR A 5 8.62 -10.32 2.37
N PHE A 6 7.42 -10.03 1.90
CA PHE A 6 6.99 -8.67 1.58
C PHE A 6 6.34 -8.04 2.81
N SER A 7 6.68 -6.80 3.06
CA SER A 7 5.91 -5.96 3.97
C SER A 7 5.81 -4.57 3.35
N PHE A 8 4.64 -3.97 3.42
CA PHE A 8 4.56 -2.54 3.13
C PHE A 8 5.48 -1.83 4.10
N SER A 9 6.44 -1.09 3.56
CA SER A 9 7.47 -0.44 4.36
C SER A 9 6.83 0.28 5.56
N ILE A 10 7.24 -0.10 6.77
CA ILE A 10 6.85 0.58 8.02
C ILE A 10 7.05 2.09 7.87
N PHE A 11 8.09 2.49 7.15
CA PHE A 11 8.40 3.88 6.85
C PHE A 11 7.29 4.56 6.02
N LEU A 12 6.81 3.93 4.93
CA LEU A 12 5.72 4.45 4.10
C LEU A 12 4.40 4.52 4.89
N ASN A 13 4.06 3.48 5.64
CA ASN A 13 2.89 3.46 6.50
C ASN A 13 2.94 4.56 7.56
N THR A 14 4.11 4.78 8.16
CA THR A 14 4.32 5.85 9.14
C THR A 14 4.15 7.24 8.49
N ILE A 15 4.69 7.43 7.29
CA ILE A 15 4.52 8.70 6.55
C ILE A 15 3.05 8.95 6.25
N TYR A 16 2.29 7.96 5.76
CA TYR A 16 0.86 8.14 5.48
C TYR A 16 0.07 8.49 6.73
N ALA A 17 0.35 7.83 7.86
CA ALA A 17 -0.27 8.14 9.14
C ALA A 17 0.05 9.57 9.60
N LEU A 18 1.32 9.98 9.55
CA LEU A 18 1.75 11.32 9.93
C LEU A 18 1.14 12.40 9.03
N MET A 19 1.07 12.16 7.72
CA MET A 19 0.43 13.08 6.79
C MET A 19 -1.06 13.20 7.05
N ALA A 20 -1.77 12.10 7.30
CA ALA A 20 -3.18 12.10 7.63
C ALA A 20 -3.45 12.90 8.92
N ILE A 21 -2.68 12.66 9.97
CA ILE A 21 -2.80 13.36 11.26
C ILE A 21 -2.47 14.86 11.10
N GLY A 22 -1.38 15.18 10.41
CA GLY A 22 -0.96 16.55 10.17
C GLY A 22 -2.01 17.35 9.41
N MET A 23 -2.57 16.80 8.34
CA MET A 23 -3.63 17.43 7.56
C MET A 23 -4.93 17.59 8.35
N ALA A 24 -5.30 16.60 9.17
CA ALA A 24 -6.45 16.71 10.07
C ALA A 24 -6.25 17.80 11.12
N ALA A 25 -5.05 17.94 11.69
CA ALA A 25 -4.73 18.97 12.65
C ALA A 25 -4.81 20.39 12.02
N VAL A 26 -4.30 20.57 10.80
CA VAL A 26 -4.41 21.84 10.05
C VAL A 26 -5.88 22.17 9.81
N THR A 27 -6.68 21.22 9.38
CA THR A 27 -8.13 21.41 9.16
C THR A 27 -8.83 21.83 10.45
N ALA A 28 -8.56 21.14 11.57
CA ALA A 28 -9.13 21.47 12.86
C ALA A 28 -8.72 22.88 13.35
N PHE A 29 -7.46 23.25 13.14
CA PHE A 29 -6.95 24.58 13.49
C PHE A 29 -7.66 25.69 12.71
N VAL A 30 -7.82 25.53 11.39
CA VAL A 30 -8.49 26.52 10.53
C VAL A 30 -9.96 26.64 10.92
N ILE A 31 -10.68 25.52 11.14
CA ILE A 31 -12.06 25.53 11.59
C ILE A 31 -12.19 26.25 12.94
N ARG A 32 -11.33 25.93 13.90
CA ARG A 32 -11.33 26.57 15.22
C ARG A 32 -11.08 28.08 15.14
N SER A 33 -10.17 28.50 14.27
CA SER A 33 -9.89 29.90 14.01
C SER A 33 -11.10 30.62 13.42
N ALA A 34 -11.77 30.02 12.43
CA ALA A 34 -12.99 30.56 11.84
C ALA A 34 -14.11 30.72 12.87
N ILE A 35 -14.33 29.69 13.72
CA ILE A 35 -15.35 29.75 14.80
C ILE A 35 -15.02 30.86 15.80
N ARG A 36 -13.74 31.05 16.19
CA ARG A 36 -13.34 32.13 17.08
C ARG A 36 -13.64 33.51 16.49
N GLN A 37 -13.32 33.72 15.22
CA GLN A 37 -13.62 34.97 14.52
C GLN A 37 -15.13 35.24 14.43
N ALA A 38 -15.94 34.20 14.15
CA ALA A 38 -17.38 34.32 14.13
C ALA A 38 -17.98 34.72 15.51
N LYS A 39 -17.42 34.18 16.60
CA LYS A 39 -17.87 34.49 17.96
C LYS A 39 -17.46 35.89 18.46
N SER A 40 -16.42 36.48 17.89
CA SER A 40 -15.94 37.82 18.28
C SER A 40 -16.81 38.98 17.79
N GLY A 41 -17.96 38.68 17.14
CA GLY A 41 -18.89 39.71 16.66
C GLY A 41 -18.38 40.47 15.41
N ALA A 42 -17.25 40.09 14.86
CA ALA A 42 -16.76 40.64 13.60
C ALA A 42 -17.79 40.27 12.49
N LYS A 43 -18.26 41.29 11.75
CA LYS A 43 -19.15 41.05 10.60
C LYS A 43 -18.44 40.10 9.67
N ILE A 44 -18.95 38.83 9.59
CA ILE A 44 -18.41 37.82 8.70
C ILE A 44 -18.66 38.31 7.28
N GLN A 45 -17.62 38.81 6.65
CA GLN A 45 -17.70 39.08 5.22
C GLN A 45 -17.62 37.75 4.49
N VAL A 46 -18.61 37.44 3.67
CA VAL A 46 -18.68 36.17 2.90
C VAL A 46 -17.47 35.98 1.99
N LYS A 47 -16.91 37.08 1.45
CA LYS A 47 -15.73 37.02 0.57
C LYS A 47 -14.49 36.39 1.21
N PRO A 48 -14.06 36.79 2.43
CA PRO A 48 -12.93 36.09 3.07
C PRO A 48 -13.26 34.64 3.45
N LEU A 49 -14.52 34.31 3.79
CA LEU A 49 -14.91 32.93 4.08
C LEU A 49 -14.71 32.03 2.87
N LEU A 50 -15.09 32.47 1.67
CA LEU A 50 -14.85 31.77 0.42
C LEU A 50 -13.36 31.60 0.11
N ALA A 51 -12.52 32.59 0.45
CA ALA A 51 -11.08 32.52 0.29
C ALA A 51 -10.42 31.49 1.22
N PHE A 52 -11.02 31.19 2.39
CA PHE A 52 -10.53 30.17 3.33
C PHE A 52 -10.98 28.75 3.00
N THR A 53 -12.00 28.58 2.15
CA THR A 53 -12.54 27.27 1.77
C THR A 53 -11.47 26.31 1.24
N PRO A 54 -10.55 26.70 0.32
CA PRO A 54 -9.50 25.80 -0.15
C PRO A 54 -8.55 25.35 0.98
N PHE A 55 -8.26 26.21 1.95
CA PHE A 55 -7.40 25.89 3.08
C PHE A 55 -8.00 24.89 4.06
N ILE A 56 -9.30 24.65 3.97
CA ILE A 56 -10.00 23.60 4.72
C ILE A 56 -10.17 22.35 3.87
N LEU A 57 -10.65 22.50 2.64
CA LEU A 57 -10.99 21.38 1.77
C LEU A 57 -9.75 20.60 1.33
N ILE A 58 -8.66 21.27 0.95
CA ILE A 58 -7.45 20.60 0.49
C ILE A 58 -6.86 19.70 1.57
N PRO A 59 -6.55 20.20 2.79
CA PRO A 59 -6.03 19.33 3.86
C PRO A 59 -7.01 18.22 4.25
N LEU A 60 -8.32 18.47 4.22
CA LEU A 60 -9.32 17.45 4.53
C LEU A 60 -9.29 16.31 3.51
N VAL A 61 -9.28 16.63 2.22
CA VAL A 61 -9.21 15.63 1.14
C VAL A 61 -7.93 14.81 1.25
N PHE A 62 -6.79 15.47 1.44
CA PHE A 62 -5.52 14.76 1.63
C PHE A 62 -5.50 13.88 2.89
N SER A 63 -6.08 14.35 4.00
CA SER A 63 -6.22 13.55 5.22
C SER A 63 -7.03 12.26 4.97
N VAL A 64 -8.12 12.35 4.22
CA VAL A 64 -8.92 11.18 3.85
C VAL A 64 -8.14 10.23 2.93
N ILE A 65 -7.45 10.76 1.92
CA ILE A 65 -6.66 9.94 0.98
C ILE A 65 -5.56 9.19 1.74
N PHE A 66 -4.72 9.89 2.50
CA PHE A 66 -3.62 9.26 3.24
C PHE A 66 -4.09 8.34 4.34
N GLY A 67 -5.18 8.68 5.03
CA GLY A 67 -5.80 7.82 6.03
C GLY A 67 -6.34 6.52 5.43
N THR A 68 -6.94 6.60 4.26
CA THR A 68 -7.45 5.42 3.53
C THR A 68 -6.31 4.53 3.05
N LEU A 69 -5.24 5.11 2.50
CA LEU A 69 -4.05 4.37 2.07
C LEU A 69 -3.39 3.67 3.27
N PHE A 70 -3.18 4.40 4.36
CA PHE A 70 -2.64 3.81 5.58
C PHE A 70 -3.50 2.63 6.08
N ALA A 71 -4.81 2.82 6.21
CA ALA A 71 -5.71 1.79 6.70
C ALA A 71 -5.70 0.53 5.81
N LYS A 72 -5.66 0.73 4.49
CA LYS A 72 -5.63 -0.32 3.48
C LYS A 72 -4.38 -1.20 3.61
N TYR A 73 -3.21 -0.59 3.65
CA TYR A 73 -1.94 -1.33 3.72
C TYR A 73 -1.67 -1.92 5.10
N ALA A 74 -2.02 -1.20 6.16
CA ALA A 74 -1.92 -1.72 7.52
C ALA A 74 -2.87 -2.92 7.75
N ALA A 75 -4.07 -2.87 7.19
CA ALA A 75 -5.01 -3.99 7.26
C ALA A 75 -4.50 -5.22 6.50
N PHE A 76 -3.86 -5.02 5.34
CA PHE A 76 -3.24 -6.11 4.60
C PHE A 76 -2.15 -6.78 5.43
N ASP A 77 -1.17 -6.01 5.92
CA ASP A 77 -0.07 -6.53 6.74
C ASP A 77 -0.58 -7.26 7.99
N TYR A 78 -1.60 -6.69 8.65
CA TYR A 78 -2.23 -7.31 9.81
C TYR A 78 -2.89 -8.64 9.47
N ASN A 79 -3.65 -8.72 8.37
CA ASN A 79 -4.33 -9.93 7.95
C ASN A 79 -3.33 -11.03 7.57
N MET A 80 -2.28 -10.68 6.82
CA MET A 80 -1.24 -11.62 6.43
C MET A 80 -0.50 -12.17 7.66
N SER A 81 -0.14 -11.33 8.61
CA SER A 81 0.53 -11.74 9.86
C SER A 81 -0.32 -12.65 10.74
N ARG A 82 -1.66 -12.59 10.62
CA ARG A 82 -2.62 -13.46 11.31
C ARG A 82 -2.86 -14.80 10.62
N GLY A 83 -2.23 -15.04 9.47
CA GLY A 83 -2.40 -16.28 8.71
C GLY A 83 -3.63 -16.29 7.79
N ASN A 84 -4.24 -15.13 7.53
CA ASN A 84 -5.35 -15.00 6.58
C ASN A 84 -4.87 -14.87 5.13
N ALA A 85 -3.71 -15.44 4.81
CA ALA A 85 -3.18 -15.49 3.48
C ALA A 85 -3.77 -16.65 2.69
N SER A 86 -4.03 -16.45 1.42
CA SER A 86 -4.21 -17.57 0.49
C SER A 86 -2.87 -18.27 0.29
N VAL A 87 -2.88 -19.58 0.15
CA VAL A 87 -1.67 -20.39 0.05
C VAL A 87 -1.71 -21.21 -1.23
N LEU A 88 -0.67 -21.08 -2.05
CA LEU A 88 -0.36 -21.99 -3.14
C LEU A 88 0.82 -22.87 -2.73
N LYS A 89 0.71 -24.16 -2.97
CA LYS A 89 1.78 -25.11 -2.72
C LYS A 89 1.95 -26.00 -3.95
N GLY A 90 3.14 -26.03 -4.50
CA GLY A 90 3.43 -26.90 -5.65
C GLY A 90 4.66 -26.44 -6.42
N ASP A 91 4.83 -27.06 -7.57
CA ASP A 91 5.82 -26.65 -8.54
C ASP A 91 5.33 -25.39 -9.23
N VAL A 92 6.14 -24.35 -9.22
CA VAL A 92 5.80 -23.05 -9.78
C VAL A 92 6.33 -22.98 -11.20
N ILE A 93 5.46 -22.61 -12.12
CA ILE A 93 5.82 -22.35 -13.51
C ILE A 93 5.85 -20.83 -13.71
N LEU A 94 7.00 -20.30 -14.11
CA LEU A 94 7.13 -18.92 -14.51
C LEU A 94 6.57 -18.74 -15.92
N VAL A 95 5.40 -18.11 -16.03
CA VAL A 95 4.70 -17.92 -17.32
C VAL A 95 5.28 -16.71 -18.07
N SER A 96 5.55 -15.61 -17.35
CA SER A 96 6.24 -14.44 -17.89
C SER A 96 7.03 -13.75 -16.81
N CYS A 97 8.11 -13.09 -17.22
CA CYS A 97 8.97 -12.29 -16.36
C CYS A 97 9.42 -11.06 -17.15
N GLU A 98 9.14 -9.88 -16.61
CA GLU A 98 9.56 -8.62 -17.18
C GLU A 98 10.36 -7.84 -16.15
N GLU A 99 11.54 -7.36 -16.55
CA GLU A 99 12.38 -6.54 -15.69
C GLU A 99 11.83 -5.12 -15.63
N GLU A 100 11.63 -4.62 -14.42
CA GLU A 100 11.27 -3.23 -14.21
C GLU A 100 12.51 -2.37 -13.98
N LEU A 101 12.57 -1.26 -14.71
CA LEU A 101 13.67 -0.30 -14.60
C LEU A 101 13.20 0.97 -13.89
N TYR A 102 13.91 1.36 -12.84
CA TYR A 102 13.75 2.66 -12.23
C TYR A 102 14.98 3.52 -12.52
N ARG A 103 14.79 4.61 -13.27
CA ARG A 103 15.88 5.50 -13.74
C ARG A 103 16.97 4.79 -14.55
N GLY A 104 16.60 3.71 -15.26
CA GLY A 104 17.51 2.92 -16.07
C GLY A 104 18.26 1.83 -15.31
N GLU A 105 18.00 1.64 -14.01
CA GLU A 105 18.54 0.55 -13.21
C GLU A 105 17.46 -0.48 -12.88
N PRO A 106 17.80 -1.78 -12.81
CA PRO A 106 16.85 -2.81 -12.41
C PRO A 106 16.27 -2.52 -11.02
N SER A 107 14.95 -2.46 -10.93
CA SER A 107 14.25 -2.21 -9.66
C SER A 107 13.52 -3.44 -9.14
N GLY A 108 13.38 -4.47 -9.96
CA GLY A 108 12.71 -5.71 -9.66
C GLY A 108 12.11 -6.35 -10.90
N TYR A 109 11.29 -7.35 -10.70
CA TYR A 109 10.67 -8.12 -11.76
C TYR A 109 9.17 -8.21 -11.55
N THR A 110 8.42 -7.91 -12.60
CA THR A 110 6.99 -8.23 -12.68
C THR A 110 6.86 -9.62 -13.28
N VAL A 111 6.16 -10.50 -12.57
CA VAL A 111 6.05 -11.90 -12.97
C VAL A 111 4.60 -12.32 -13.13
N VAL A 112 4.38 -13.34 -13.95
CA VAL A 112 3.16 -14.14 -13.95
C VAL A 112 3.56 -15.56 -13.66
N ILE A 113 2.99 -16.13 -12.60
CA ILE A 113 3.29 -17.49 -12.17
C ILE A 113 2.04 -18.36 -12.22
N GLU A 114 2.23 -19.65 -12.43
CA GLU A 114 1.20 -20.66 -12.34
C GLU A 114 1.65 -21.75 -11.37
N ALA A 115 0.80 -22.08 -10.42
CA ALA A 115 1.03 -23.17 -9.47
C ALA A 115 -0.31 -23.84 -9.16
N ASP A 116 -0.33 -25.16 -9.11
CA ASP A 116 -1.53 -25.98 -8.83
C ASP A 116 -2.73 -25.60 -9.73
N GLY A 117 -2.47 -25.27 -11.01
CA GLY A 117 -3.48 -24.85 -11.98
C GLY A 117 -4.06 -23.45 -11.75
N GLN A 118 -3.55 -22.71 -10.78
CA GLN A 118 -3.92 -21.32 -10.53
C GLN A 118 -2.85 -20.36 -11.08
N ARG A 119 -3.31 -19.37 -11.81
CA ARG A 119 -2.45 -18.33 -12.37
C ARG A 119 -2.56 -17.05 -11.53
N ILE A 120 -1.41 -16.55 -11.11
CA ILE A 120 -1.30 -15.31 -10.31
C ILE A 120 -0.40 -14.32 -11.03
N SER A 121 -0.87 -13.08 -11.09
CA SER A 121 -0.09 -11.91 -11.54
C SER A 121 0.00 -10.95 -10.34
N PRO A 122 1.07 -11.02 -9.53
CA PRO A 122 1.23 -10.14 -8.39
C PRO A 122 1.46 -8.70 -8.83
N SER A 123 0.93 -7.77 -8.07
CA SER A 123 1.11 -6.33 -8.27
C SER A 123 2.43 -5.80 -7.69
N ASN A 124 3.05 -6.57 -6.79
CA ASN A 124 4.37 -6.21 -6.26
C ASN A 124 5.49 -6.77 -7.13
N THR A 125 6.51 -5.96 -7.34
CA THR A 125 7.76 -6.39 -7.97
C THR A 125 8.51 -7.33 -7.06
N LEU A 126 9.15 -8.34 -7.65
CA LEU A 126 9.92 -9.35 -6.91
C LEU A 126 11.43 -9.16 -7.18
N PRO A 127 12.29 -9.41 -6.19
CA PRO A 127 13.72 -9.38 -6.40
C PRO A 127 14.17 -10.59 -7.25
N LYS A 128 15.36 -10.48 -7.83
CA LYS A 128 15.92 -11.49 -8.74
C LYS A 128 16.02 -12.87 -8.09
N GLU A 129 16.40 -12.91 -6.84
CA GLU A 129 16.57 -14.17 -6.07
C GLU A 129 15.27 -14.98 -6.01
N VAL A 130 14.13 -14.30 -6.02
CA VAL A 130 12.80 -14.93 -6.05
C VAL A 130 12.50 -15.50 -7.42
N VAL A 131 12.83 -14.76 -8.47
CA VAL A 131 12.66 -15.22 -9.85
C VAL A 131 13.54 -16.45 -10.11
N ASP A 132 14.79 -16.42 -9.70
CA ASP A 132 15.71 -17.55 -9.79
C ASP A 132 15.19 -18.78 -9.02
N ALA A 133 14.49 -18.56 -7.90
CA ALA A 133 13.85 -19.64 -7.15
C ALA A 133 12.67 -20.29 -7.90
N PHE A 134 11.90 -19.52 -8.67
CA PHE A 134 10.84 -20.07 -9.51
C PHE A 134 11.38 -20.98 -10.63
N GLU A 135 12.59 -20.69 -11.11
CA GLU A 135 13.26 -21.48 -12.16
C GLU A 135 13.98 -22.72 -11.61
N SER A 136 14.13 -22.85 -10.29
CA SER A 136 14.97 -23.88 -9.66
C SER A 136 14.31 -25.26 -9.49
N ASN A 137 13.12 -25.50 -10.04
CA ASN A 137 12.35 -26.74 -9.90
C ASN A 137 12.12 -27.17 -8.44
N GLN A 138 12.04 -26.24 -7.52
CA GLN A 138 11.75 -26.50 -6.12
C GLN A 138 10.25 -26.36 -5.86
N THR A 139 9.72 -27.26 -5.03
CA THR A 139 8.34 -27.11 -4.56
C THR A 139 8.26 -25.94 -3.60
N LEU A 140 7.48 -24.93 -3.94
CA LEU A 140 7.36 -23.69 -3.19
C LEU A 140 6.01 -23.60 -2.48
N VAL A 141 6.02 -22.89 -1.37
CA VAL A 141 4.81 -22.44 -0.67
C VAL A 141 4.74 -20.94 -0.79
N ILE A 142 3.75 -20.44 -1.53
CA ILE A 142 3.53 -19.02 -1.80
C ILE A 142 2.31 -18.57 -1.00
N GLN A 143 2.50 -17.60 -0.14
CA GLN A 143 1.43 -16.92 0.57
C GLN A 143 1.14 -15.60 -0.12
N TYR A 144 -0.11 -15.36 -0.44
CA TYR A 144 -0.55 -14.17 -1.14
C TYR A 144 -1.89 -13.66 -0.60
N GLY A 145 -2.21 -12.43 -0.90
CA GLY A 145 -3.48 -11.83 -0.57
C GLY A 145 -3.87 -10.74 -1.54
N GLU A 146 -5.13 -10.32 -1.49
CA GLU A 146 -5.66 -9.26 -2.32
C GLU A 146 -5.82 -7.97 -1.53
N ILE A 147 -5.45 -6.87 -2.15
CA ILE A 147 -5.78 -5.53 -1.67
C ILE A 147 -6.86 -4.97 -2.59
N GLN A 148 -7.99 -4.63 -2.00
CA GLN A 148 -9.14 -4.10 -2.75
C GLN A 148 -8.74 -2.92 -3.64
N ASN A 149 -9.03 -3.03 -4.95
CA ASN A 149 -8.70 -2.05 -5.99
C ASN A 149 -7.20 -1.81 -6.23
N ASP A 150 -6.35 -2.77 -5.84
CA ASP A 150 -4.89 -2.64 -6.00
C ASP A 150 -4.25 -3.92 -6.57
N GLY A 151 -4.91 -5.04 -6.38
CA GLY A 151 -4.51 -6.33 -6.95
C GLY A 151 -4.02 -7.33 -5.92
N THR A 152 -3.38 -8.37 -6.44
CA THR A 152 -2.84 -9.48 -5.67
C THR A 152 -1.39 -9.20 -5.30
N TYR A 153 -1.04 -9.46 -4.05
CA TYR A 153 0.32 -9.26 -3.53
C TYR A 153 0.87 -10.57 -2.99
N ILE A 154 2.07 -10.94 -3.40
CA ILE A 154 2.80 -12.04 -2.76
C ILE A 154 3.35 -11.52 -1.42
N TRP A 155 2.96 -12.21 -0.35
CA TRP A 155 3.39 -11.91 1.01
C TRP A 155 4.66 -12.65 1.39
N SER A 156 4.71 -13.96 1.18
CA SER A 156 5.91 -14.74 1.48
C SER A 156 6.09 -15.92 0.53
N ILE A 157 7.32 -16.31 0.34
CA ILE A 157 7.71 -17.49 -0.44
C ILE A 157 8.67 -18.32 0.39
N ARG A 158 8.39 -19.63 0.50
CA ARG A 158 9.21 -20.58 1.24
C ARG A 158 9.41 -21.83 0.41
N VAL A 159 10.56 -22.49 0.59
CA VAL A 159 10.75 -23.85 0.07
C VAL A 159 9.91 -24.80 0.91
N SER A 160 9.15 -25.66 0.24
CA SER A 160 8.44 -26.76 0.93
C SER A 160 9.45 -27.77 1.42
N GLU A 161 9.44 -28.07 2.69
CA GLU A 161 10.14 -29.22 3.27
C GLU A 161 9.41 -30.51 2.95
#